data_4ce2fda75f5e2f2bb206bd7f89607b66
#
_entry.id   4ce2fda75f5e2f2bb206bd7f89607b66
#
_cell.length_a   1.000
_cell.length_b   1.000
_cell.length_c   1.000
_cell.angle_alpha   90.00
_cell.angle_beta   90.00
_cell.angle_gamma   90.00
#
_symmetry.space_group_name_H-M   'P 1'
#
loop_
_entity.id
_entity.type
_entity.pdbx_description
1 polymer ?
#
loop_
_entity_poly.entity_id
_entity_poly.type
_entity_poly.pdbx_seq_one_letter_code
_entity_poly.pdbx_strand_id
1 'polypeptide(L)'
;ADNSGGPSGGVSAGIALANNTLIWAGGKNGLFGASASALNTGGNVMWAWQIYSSGNDKPSENMNASVAVDATGTIYGIATFPSIGSSAFAIGSDGVEKWRTSLGNVGTLDQGGVVIGLDGSIIVTVKRAPGEATGGIVALSPNGVVQWHYGVPEDVSGCAAIDQAGNIHFGTQSGNYYIIKPEASEEQLILKKDLAALISESD
;
A
#
# COMPACT_ATOMS: atom_id res chain seq x y z
N ALA A 1 -31.77 16.10 1.86
CA ALA A 1 -30.73 15.52 2.69
C ALA A 1 -29.41 16.02 2.14
N ASP A 2 -28.78 16.90 2.88
CA ASP A 2 -27.51 17.54 2.55
C ASP A 2 -26.42 16.46 2.61
N ASN A 3 -25.89 16.06 1.45
CA ASN A 3 -24.78 15.13 1.33
C ASN A 3 -23.48 15.93 1.19
N SER A 4 -23.32 16.99 1.98
CA SER A 4 -22.14 17.85 2.02
C SER A 4 -20.95 17.23 2.78
N GLY A 5 -20.94 15.92 2.97
CA GLY A 5 -19.79 15.16 3.47
C GLY A 5 -18.71 15.02 2.41
N GLY A 6 -18.19 16.14 1.93
CA GLY A 6 -16.89 16.15 1.26
C GLY A 6 -15.81 15.64 2.21
N PRO A 7 -14.68 15.16 1.72
CA PRO A 7 -13.61 14.60 2.55
C PRO A 7 -13.15 15.67 3.56
N SER A 8 -13.53 15.51 4.81
CA SER A 8 -13.11 16.38 5.92
C SER A 8 -11.70 16.01 6.42
N GLY A 9 -10.80 15.80 5.51
CA GLY A 9 -9.40 15.49 5.78
C GLY A 9 -8.58 15.70 4.53
N GLY A 10 -7.37 16.23 4.68
CA GLY A 10 -6.46 16.43 3.56
C GLY A 10 -6.10 15.12 2.87
N VAL A 11 -5.61 15.21 1.64
CA VAL A 11 -4.98 14.08 0.96
C VAL A 11 -3.70 13.76 1.72
N SER A 12 -3.63 12.57 2.29
CA SER A 12 -2.49 12.13 3.12
C SER A 12 -1.61 11.09 2.44
N ALA A 13 -2.00 10.63 1.26
CA ALA A 13 -1.25 9.67 0.46
C ALA A 13 -0.97 10.21 -0.95
N GLY A 14 -0.08 9.54 -1.68
CA GLY A 14 0.21 9.87 -3.08
C GLY A 14 -1.05 9.80 -3.95
N ILE A 15 -1.06 10.62 -5.00
CA ILE A 15 -2.09 10.60 -6.04
C ILE A 15 -1.63 9.66 -7.14
N ALA A 16 -2.46 8.71 -7.53
CA ALA A 16 -2.25 7.88 -8.72
C ALA A 16 -3.08 8.42 -9.90
N LEU A 17 -2.53 8.30 -11.10
CA LEU A 17 -3.22 8.64 -12.35
C LEU A 17 -3.33 7.40 -13.21
N ALA A 18 -4.55 7.02 -13.57
CA ALA A 18 -4.81 5.93 -14.50
C ALA A 18 -6.00 6.26 -15.40
N ASN A 19 -5.85 6.00 -16.70
CA ASN A 19 -6.93 6.20 -17.69
C ASN A 19 -7.65 7.56 -17.54
N ASN A 20 -6.87 8.63 -17.41
CA ASN A 20 -7.38 10.00 -17.20
C ASN A 20 -8.22 10.18 -15.92
N THR A 21 -8.07 9.27 -14.96
CA THR A 21 -8.72 9.35 -13.65
C THR A 21 -7.67 9.54 -12.57
N LEU A 22 -7.81 10.59 -11.78
CA LEU A 22 -7.01 10.80 -10.57
C LEU A 22 -7.63 10.04 -9.42
N ILE A 23 -6.80 9.28 -8.72
CA ILE A 23 -7.19 8.43 -7.61
C ILE A 23 -6.36 8.82 -6.40
N TRP A 24 -7.01 9.09 -5.30
CA TRP A 24 -6.32 9.45 -4.05
C TRP A 24 -7.02 8.86 -2.82
N ALA A 25 -6.23 8.60 -1.80
CA ALA A 25 -6.73 8.33 -0.47
C ALA A 25 -6.97 9.65 0.25
N GLY A 26 -8.15 9.82 0.80
CA GLY A 26 -8.52 11.05 1.49
C GLY A 26 -9.49 10.82 2.63
N GLY A 27 -9.38 11.65 3.66
CA GLY A 27 -10.22 11.54 4.84
C GLY A 27 -9.99 10.26 5.61
N LYS A 28 -10.81 10.04 6.60
CA LYS A 28 -10.63 8.94 7.54
C LYS A 28 -11.04 7.57 6.99
N ASN A 29 -11.45 7.34 5.76
CA ASN A 29 -11.98 6.00 5.43
C ASN A 29 -12.23 5.75 3.93
N GLY A 30 -11.54 6.39 2.98
CA GLY A 30 -11.94 6.13 1.61
C GLY A 30 -10.90 6.42 0.52
N LEU A 31 -11.19 5.86 -0.62
CA LEU A 31 -10.59 6.21 -1.90
C LEU A 31 -11.57 7.01 -2.73
N PHE A 32 -11.06 7.93 -3.49
CA PHE A 32 -11.83 8.78 -4.38
C PHE A 32 -11.25 8.74 -5.78
N GLY A 33 -12.10 8.69 -6.77
CA GLY A 33 -11.74 8.81 -8.16
C GLY A 33 -12.40 10.02 -8.80
N ALA A 34 -11.63 10.82 -9.54
CA ALA A 34 -12.14 11.91 -10.34
C ALA A 34 -11.46 11.94 -11.70
N SER A 35 -12.18 12.37 -12.74
CA SER A 35 -11.57 12.60 -14.05
C SER A 35 -10.53 13.73 -13.96
N ALA A 36 -9.34 13.49 -14.52
CA ALA A 36 -8.30 14.53 -14.61
C ALA A 36 -8.79 15.78 -15.37
N SER A 37 -9.65 15.60 -16.35
CA SER A 37 -10.28 16.70 -17.08
C SER A 37 -11.29 17.49 -16.23
N ALA A 38 -11.99 16.80 -15.32
CA ALA A 38 -12.97 17.42 -14.44
C ALA A 38 -12.31 18.27 -13.36
N LEU A 39 -11.10 17.93 -12.91
CA LEU A 39 -10.39 18.75 -11.93
C LEU A 39 -10.04 20.15 -12.47
N ASN A 40 -9.78 20.28 -13.77
CA ASN A 40 -9.55 21.59 -14.42
C ASN A 40 -10.81 22.44 -14.53
N THR A 41 -12.00 21.88 -14.31
CA THR A 41 -13.31 22.55 -14.47
C THR A 41 -14.15 22.56 -13.20
N GLY A 42 -13.53 22.42 -12.03
CA GLY A 42 -14.25 22.38 -10.75
C GLY A 42 -14.58 20.99 -10.19
N GLY A 43 -13.98 19.97 -10.77
CA GLY A 43 -13.78 18.59 -10.32
C GLY A 43 -14.96 17.88 -9.67
N ASN A 44 -15.69 17.07 -10.42
CA ASN A 44 -16.68 16.18 -9.84
C ASN A 44 -16.05 14.82 -9.50
N VAL A 45 -16.29 14.34 -8.27
CA VAL A 45 -15.95 12.98 -7.88
C VAL A 45 -16.81 12.01 -8.71
N MET A 46 -16.18 11.10 -9.45
CA MET A 46 -16.87 10.10 -10.26
C MET A 46 -17.40 8.96 -9.40
N TRP A 47 -16.62 8.56 -8.40
CA TRP A 47 -16.96 7.55 -7.43
C TRP A 47 -16.21 7.79 -6.12
N ALA A 48 -16.76 7.28 -5.04
CA ALA A 48 -16.12 7.21 -3.73
C ALA A 48 -16.32 5.82 -3.16
N TRP A 49 -15.25 5.20 -2.73
CA TRP A 49 -15.26 3.91 -2.06
C TRP A 49 -14.86 4.09 -0.59
N GLN A 50 -15.66 3.55 0.31
CA GLN A 50 -15.39 3.61 1.74
C GLN A 50 -15.05 2.22 2.25
N ILE A 51 -13.92 2.12 2.94
CA ILE A 51 -13.49 0.89 3.55
C ILE A 51 -14.08 0.77 4.95
N TYR A 52 -14.96 -0.20 5.12
CA TYR A 52 -15.48 -0.57 6.44
C TYR A 52 -15.25 -2.06 6.65
N SER A 53 -14.87 -2.47 7.87
CA SER A 53 -15.10 -3.83 8.32
C SER A 53 -16.57 -3.99 8.79
N SER A 54 -17.05 -5.22 8.87
CA SER A 54 -18.38 -5.50 9.41
C SER A 54 -18.52 -4.93 10.83
N GLY A 55 -19.58 -4.17 11.09
CA GLY A 55 -19.93 -3.73 12.45
C GLY A 55 -19.39 -2.36 12.88
N ASN A 56 -19.20 -1.38 12.00
CA ASN A 56 -18.67 -0.04 12.31
C ASN A 56 -17.18 0.03 12.69
N ASP A 57 -16.42 -1.01 12.47
CA ASP A 57 -14.98 -0.99 12.65
C ASP A 57 -14.36 -0.16 11.52
N LYS A 58 -14.07 1.08 11.81
CA LYS A 58 -13.41 2.00 10.88
C LYS A 58 -11.91 1.78 10.94
N PRO A 59 -11.16 1.99 9.86
CA PRO A 59 -9.71 2.02 9.93
C PRO A 59 -9.26 2.95 11.06
N SER A 60 -8.29 2.52 11.85
CA SER A 60 -7.82 3.25 13.04
C SER A 60 -7.24 4.61 12.71
N GLU A 61 -6.78 4.75 11.47
CA GLU A 61 -6.09 5.93 11.00
C GLU A 61 -6.46 6.25 9.55
N ASN A 62 -6.00 7.38 9.07
CA ASN A 62 -6.13 7.77 7.67
C ASN A 62 -5.45 6.72 6.79
N MET A 63 -5.98 6.46 5.60
CA MET A 63 -5.28 5.70 4.58
C MET A 63 -4.06 6.52 4.13
N ASN A 64 -2.94 6.38 4.84
CA ASN A 64 -1.69 7.10 4.54
C ASN A 64 -0.82 6.34 3.54
N ALA A 65 -1.23 5.14 3.13
CA ALA A 65 -0.52 4.31 2.17
C ALA A 65 -0.83 4.73 0.74
N SER A 66 0.21 4.82 -0.09
CA SER A 66 0.06 5.04 -1.52
C SER A 66 -0.64 3.85 -2.18
N VAL A 67 -1.47 4.12 -3.17
CA VAL A 67 -2.12 3.10 -4.00
C VAL A 67 -1.32 2.85 -5.28
N ALA A 68 -1.40 1.64 -5.80
CA ALA A 68 -0.92 1.29 -7.13
C ALA A 68 -2.10 1.04 -8.07
N VAL A 69 -1.92 1.31 -9.36
CA VAL A 69 -2.95 1.09 -10.38
C VAL A 69 -2.35 0.32 -11.54
N ASP A 70 -3.00 -0.76 -11.95
CA ASP A 70 -2.57 -1.56 -13.09
C ASP A 70 -3.05 -1.00 -14.43
N ALA A 71 -2.62 -1.63 -15.53
CA ALA A 71 -2.99 -1.22 -16.88
C ALA A 71 -4.49 -1.35 -17.19
N THR A 72 -5.24 -2.14 -16.40
CA THR A 72 -6.70 -2.29 -16.54
C THR A 72 -7.47 -1.24 -15.75
N GLY A 73 -6.77 -0.44 -14.95
CA GLY A 73 -7.36 0.54 -14.04
C GLY A 73 -7.78 -0.05 -12.69
N THR A 74 -7.36 -1.28 -12.37
CA THR A 74 -7.57 -1.84 -11.04
C THR A 74 -6.64 -1.17 -10.03
N ILE A 75 -7.20 -0.73 -8.93
CA ILE A 75 -6.53 0.02 -7.86
C ILE A 75 -6.26 -0.93 -6.71
N TYR A 76 -5.01 -0.99 -6.27
CA TYR A 76 -4.58 -1.80 -5.15
C TYR A 76 -4.12 -0.93 -4.00
N GLY A 77 -4.49 -1.29 -2.79
CA GLY A 77 -4.14 -0.55 -1.58
C GLY A 77 -4.12 -1.42 -0.33
N ILE A 78 -3.79 -0.80 0.77
CA ILE A 78 -3.77 -1.41 2.09
C ILE A 78 -4.44 -0.48 3.10
N ALA A 79 -5.14 -1.05 4.06
CA ALA A 79 -5.71 -0.35 5.20
C ALA A 79 -5.57 -1.17 6.49
N THR A 80 -5.47 -0.48 7.62
CA THR A 80 -5.37 -1.12 8.94
C THR A 80 -6.61 -0.84 9.76
N PHE A 81 -7.13 -1.87 10.39
CA PHE A 81 -8.31 -1.86 11.24
C PHE A 81 -7.96 -2.25 12.67
N PRO A 82 -8.53 -1.59 13.69
CA PRO A 82 -8.22 -1.89 15.08
C PRO A 82 -8.50 -3.34 15.49
N SER A 83 -9.56 -3.93 14.95
CA SER A 83 -10.05 -5.24 15.38
C SER A 83 -9.51 -6.42 14.58
N ILE A 84 -9.11 -6.21 13.32
CA ILE A 84 -8.72 -7.30 12.41
C ILE A 84 -7.33 -7.17 11.81
N GLY A 85 -6.57 -6.14 12.21
CA GLY A 85 -5.25 -5.87 11.65
C GLY A 85 -5.32 -5.25 10.25
N SER A 86 -4.29 -5.47 9.45
CA SER A 86 -4.18 -4.90 8.11
C SER A 86 -4.84 -5.78 7.05
N SER A 87 -5.41 -5.14 6.04
CA SER A 87 -5.98 -5.80 4.86
C SER A 87 -5.51 -5.13 3.59
N ALA A 88 -5.08 -5.94 2.63
CA ALA A 88 -4.92 -5.51 1.25
C ALA A 88 -6.26 -5.58 0.52
N PHE A 89 -6.47 -4.73 -0.47
CA PHE A 89 -7.71 -4.70 -1.25
C PHE A 89 -7.45 -4.36 -2.72
N ALA A 90 -8.40 -4.72 -3.57
CA ALA A 90 -8.46 -4.27 -4.95
C ALA A 90 -9.83 -3.67 -5.28
N ILE A 91 -9.81 -2.54 -5.99
CA ILE A 91 -10.98 -1.79 -6.43
C ILE A 91 -10.93 -1.69 -7.95
N GLY A 92 -12.06 -1.93 -8.61
CA GLY A 92 -12.20 -1.69 -10.04
C GLY A 92 -12.14 -0.20 -10.39
N SER A 93 -11.90 0.11 -11.65
CA SER A 93 -11.93 1.50 -12.18
C SER A 93 -13.31 2.16 -12.03
N ASP A 94 -14.34 1.39 -11.74
CA ASP A 94 -15.71 1.81 -11.45
C ASP A 94 -15.98 2.09 -9.96
N GLY A 95 -14.97 1.90 -9.10
CA GLY A 95 -15.09 2.06 -7.65
C GLY A 95 -15.68 0.85 -6.92
N VAL A 96 -15.85 -0.29 -7.60
CA VAL A 96 -16.38 -1.53 -6.99
C VAL A 96 -15.24 -2.37 -6.43
N GLU A 97 -15.38 -2.82 -5.16
CA GLU A 97 -14.40 -3.71 -4.53
C GLU A 97 -14.40 -5.08 -5.22
N LYS A 98 -13.23 -5.49 -5.71
CA LYS A 98 -13.01 -6.80 -6.33
C LYS A 98 -12.67 -7.87 -5.31
N TRP A 99 -11.80 -7.54 -4.36
CA TRP A 99 -11.42 -8.43 -3.27
C TRP A 99 -10.79 -7.64 -2.09
N ARG A 100 -10.79 -8.29 -0.94
CA ARG A 100 -10.09 -7.86 0.27
C ARG A 100 -9.47 -9.08 0.94
N THR A 101 -8.20 -8.98 1.30
CA THR A 101 -7.44 -10.05 1.92
C THR A 101 -6.85 -9.56 3.23
N SER A 102 -7.17 -10.27 4.33
CA SER A 102 -6.54 -10.00 5.62
C SER A 102 -5.07 -10.40 5.56
N LEU A 103 -4.21 -9.49 6.01
CA LEU A 103 -2.77 -9.75 6.18
C LEU A 103 -2.43 -10.15 7.62
N GLY A 104 -3.46 -10.30 8.46
CA GLY A 104 -3.30 -10.63 9.86
C GLY A 104 -2.84 -9.44 10.71
N ASN A 105 -2.22 -9.77 11.83
CA ASN A 105 -1.71 -8.79 12.78
C ASN A 105 -0.34 -8.23 12.32
N VAL A 106 -0.31 -7.59 11.16
CA VAL A 106 0.84 -6.78 10.74
C VAL A 106 0.61 -5.34 11.16
N GLY A 107 1.67 -4.64 11.54
CA GLY A 107 1.58 -3.29 12.12
C GLY A 107 1.05 -2.24 11.14
N THR A 108 0.61 -1.14 11.73
CA THR A 108 0.10 0.03 11.02
C THR A 108 1.13 0.59 10.04
N LEU A 109 0.69 0.83 8.82
CA LEU A 109 1.52 1.44 7.78
C LEU A 109 1.31 2.95 7.76
N ASP A 110 1.98 3.67 8.64
CA ASP A 110 1.92 5.14 8.60
C ASP A 110 2.53 5.73 7.31
N GLN A 111 3.35 4.95 6.61
CA GLN A 111 4.06 5.39 5.40
C GLN A 111 4.35 4.24 4.43
N GLY A 112 3.64 3.13 4.53
CA GLY A 112 3.78 2.02 3.59
C GLY A 112 3.09 2.27 2.26
N GLY A 113 3.23 1.34 1.34
CA GLY A 113 2.59 1.43 0.03
C GLY A 113 2.48 0.09 -0.67
N VAL A 114 1.83 0.14 -1.80
CA VAL A 114 1.65 -0.98 -2.71
C VAL A 114 2.39 -0.68 -3.99
N VAL A 115 3.13 -1.66 -4.51
CA VAL A 115 3.70 -1.63 -5.86
C VAL A 115 3.31 -2.89 -6.62
N ILE A 116 3.31 -2.83 -7.94
CA ILE A 116 2.96 -3.95 -8.81
C ILE A 116 4.25 -4.51 -9.39
N GLY A 117 4.49 -5.81 -9.18
CA GLY A 117 5.60 -6.55 -9.74
C GLY A 117 5.51 -6.69 -11.26
N LEU A 118 6.61 -7.06 -11.91
CA LEU A 118 6.65 -7.26 -13.37
C LEU A 118 5.76 -8.43 -13.82
N ASP A 119 5.50 -9.38 -12.95
CA ASP A 119 4.61 -10.53 -13.14
C ASP A 119 3.14 -10.23 -12.79
N GLY A 120 2.85 -8.99 -12.38
CA GLY A 120 1.53 -8.56 -11.92
C GLY A 120 1.26 -8.86 -10.44
N SER A 121 2.20 -9.40 -9.69
CA SER A 121 2.07 -9.60 -8.24
C SER A 121 1.91 -8.26 -7.51
N ILE A 122 1.15 -8.28 -6.42
CA ILE A 122 0.88 -7.10 -5.60
C ILE A 122 1.82 -7.16 -4.40
N ILE A 123 2.80 -6.27 -4.38
CA ILE A 123 3.83 -6.21 -3.35
C ILE A 123 3.46 -5.15 -2.32
N VAL A 124 3.32 -5.57 -1.08
CA VAL A 124 2.91 -4.73 0.04
C VAL A 124 4.02 -4.67 1.07
N THR A 125 4.41 -3.47 1.48
CA THR A 125 5.31 -3.28 2.63
C THR A 125 4.49 -3.28 3.92
N VAL A 126 4.94 -4.04 4.91
CA VAL A 126 4.26 -4.15 6.20
C VAL A 126 5.22 -3.86 7.35
N LYS A 127 4.75 -3.08 8.32
CA LYS A 127 5.46 -2.90 9.59
C LYS A 127 5.29 -4.11 10.50
N ARG A 128 6.18 -4.21 11.48
CA ARG A 128 6.04 -5.15 12.59
C ARG A 128 4.87 -4.71 13.48
N ALA A 129 3.94 -5.61 13.77
CA ALA A 129 2.91 -5.34 14.76
C ALA A 129 3.50 -5.32 16.19
N PRO A 130 2.91 -4.61 17.14
CA PRO A 130 3.31 -4.68 18.53
C PRO A 130 3.27 -6.13 19.04
N GLY A 131 4.41 -6.61 19.53
CA GLY A 131 4.57 -8.00 20.00
C GLY A 131 4.96 -9.02 18.93
N GLU A 132 4.96 -8.65 17.64
CA GLU A 132 5.43 -9.53 16.57
C GLU A 132 6.94 -9.39 16.33
N ALA A 133 7.56 -10.46 15.83
CA ALA A 133 9.00 -10.47 15.62
C ALA A 133 9.46 -9.78 14.34
N THR A 134 8.60 -9.73 13.32
CA THR A 134 8.98 -9.32 11.96
C THR A 134 7.96 -8.40 11.31
N GLY A 135 8.46 -7.40 10.57
CA GLY A 135 7.77 -6.72 9.48
C GLY A 135 8.21 -7.32 8.13
N GLY A 136 8.10 -6.59 7.03
CA GLY A 136 8.68 -7.05 5.76
C GLY A 136 7.85 -6.76 4.52
N ILE A 137 7.89 -7.71 3.60
CA ILE A 137 7.19 -7.67 2.32
C ILE A 137 6.19 -8.83 2.27
N VAL A 138 4.96 -8.53 1.86
CA VAL A 138 3.94 -9.52 1.52
C VAL A 138 3.65 -9.42 0.03
N ALA A 139 3.69 -10.55 -0.67
CA ALA A 139 3.29 -10.64 -2.06
C ALA A 139 1.94 -11.34 -2.19
N LEU A 140 1.05 -10.74 -2.96
CA LEU A 140 -0.24 -11.32 -3.32
C LEU A 140 -0.35 -11.46 -4.84
N SER A 141 -1.13 -12.44 -5.29
CA SER A 141 -1.53 -12.50 -6.69
C SER A 141 -2.48 -11.35 -7.04
N PRO A 142 -2.72 -11.04 -8.32
CA PRO A 142 -3.72 -10.07 -8.75
C PRO A 142 -5.14 -10.35 -8.23
N ASN A 143 -5.42 -11.60 -7.86
CA ASN A 143 -6.69 -12.03 -7.29
C ASN A 143 -6.73 -12.00 -5.75
N GLY A 144 -5.71 -11.42 -5.12
CA GLY A 144 -5.68 -11.22 -3.67
C GLY A 144 -5.23 -12.42 -2.85
N VAL A 145 -4.70 -13.48 -3.47
CA VAL A 145 -4.17 -14.64 -2.72
C VAL A 145 -2.73 -14.35 -2.29
N VAL A 146 -2.44 -14.43 -0.99
CA VAL A 146 -1.08 -14.30 -0.47
C VAL A 146 -0.21 -15.43 -1.04
N GLN A 147 0.88 -15.06 -1.68
CA GLN A 147 1.81 -15.98 -2.33
C GLN A 147 3.01 -16.29 -1.43
N TRP A 148 3.59 -15.25 -0.85
CA TRP A 148 4.73 -15.38 0.06
C TRP A 148 4.87 -14.13 0.96
N HIS A 149 5.68 -14.29 2.00
CA HIS A 149 6.07 -13.23 2.91
C HIS A 149 7.58 -13.30 3.15
N TYR A 150 8.27 -12.18 3.03
CA TYR A 150 9.66 -12.02 3.42
C TYR A 150 9.75 -11.17 4.68
N GLY A 151 10.11 -11.80 5.80
CA GLY A 151 10.19 -11.14 7.10
C GLY A 151 11.56 -10.50 7.37
N VAL A 152 11.54 -9.30 7.97
CA VAL A 152 12.74 -8.65 8.52
C VAL A 152 12.49 -8.29 9.99
N PRO A 153 13.53 -8.34 10.86
CA PRO A 153 13.37 -8.05 12.28
C PRO A 153 13.21 -6.56 12.61
N GLU A 154 13.01 -5.74 11.58
CA GLU A 154 13.00 -4.28 11.64
C GLU A 154 11.68 -3.74 11.08
N ASP A 155 11.34 -2.50 11.41
CA ASP A 155 10.19 -1.83 10.81
C ASP A 155 10.55 -1.36 9.40
N VAL A 156 9.84 -1.89 8.41
CA VAL A 156 9.93 -1.40 7.02
C VAL A 156 9.33 0.00 6.95
N SER A 157 9.95 0.89 6.22
CA SER A 157 9.51 2.27 6.02
C SER A 157 9.38 2.61 4.55
N GLY A 158 8.29 3.25 4.20
CA GLY A 158 8.02 3.66 2.82
C GLY A 158 7.55 2.53 1.92
N CYS A 159 7.42 2.85 0.62
CA CYS A 159 7.08 1.91 -0.43
C CYS A 159 8.32 1.14 -0.89
N ALA A 160 8.13 -0.09 -1.36
CA ALA A 160 9.14 -0.79 -2.12
C ALA A 160 9.30 -0.18 -3.52
N ALA A 161 10.42 -0.49 -4.18
CA ALA A 161 10.65 -0.24 -5.60
C ALA A 161 10.97 -1.55 -6.31
N ILE A 162 10.66 -1.63 -7.60
CA ILE A 162 10.93 -2.81 -8.42
C ILE A 162 11.93 -2.42 -9.50
N ASP A 163 13.03 -3.18 -9.65
CA ASP A 163 14.00 -2.99 -10.71
C ASP A 163 13.61 -3.70 -12.01
N GLN A 164 14.41 -3.53 -13.06
CA GLN A 164 14.16 -4.15 -14.36
C GLN A 164 14.26 -5.69 -14.35
N ALA A 165 14.96 -6.26 -13.38
CA ALA A 165 15.03 -7.71 -13.18
C ALA A 165 13.87 -8.25 -12.34
N GLY A 166 13.00 -7.38 -11.82
CA GLY A 166 11.90 -7.71 -10.95
C GLY A 166 12.28 -7.78 -9.47
N ASN A 167 13.53 -7.46 -9.09
CA ASN A 167 13.94 -7.50 -7.70
C ASN A 167 13.24 -6.38 -6.91
N ILE A 168 12.95 -6.66 -5.65
CA ILE A 168 12.23 -5.79 -4.75
C ILE A 168 13.23 -5.10 -3.82
N HIS A 169 13.22 -3.78 -3.83
CA HIS A 169 14.09 -2.90 -3.07
C HIS A 169 13.30 -2.18 -1.98
N PHE A 170 13.74 -2.23 -0.73
CA PHE A 170 13.07 -1.54 0.36
C PHE A 170 14.04 -1.15 1.49
N GLY A 171 13.65 -0.14 2.25
CA GLY A 171 14.38 0.35 3.41
C GLY A 171 13.67 0.06 4.73
N THR A 172 14.40 0.16 5.83
CA THR A 172 13.88 0.04 7.19
C THR A 172 14.16 1.30 8.00
N GLN A 173 13.42 1.50 9.08
CA GLN A 173 13.61 2.62 9.99
C GLN A 173 14.99 2.59 10.69
N SER A 174 15.61 1.42 10.77
CA SER A 174 16.95 1.23 11.32
C SER A 174 18.08 1.63 10.36
N GLY A 175 17.74 2.10 9.14
CA GLY A 175 18.72 2.50 8.12
C GLY A 175 19.25 1.35 7.26
N ASN A 176 18.68 0.14 7.38
CA ASN A 176 19.06 -0.96 6.52
C ASN A 176 18.32 -0.90 5.17
N TYR A 177 19.01 -1.31 4.14
CA TYR A 177 18.51 -1.43 2.77
C TYR A 177 18.60 -2.88 2.31
N TYR A 178 17.52 -3.35 1.70
CA TYR A 178 17.36 -4.72 1.25
C TYR A 178 17.05 -4.81 -0.23
N ILE A 179 17.61 -5.82 -0.88
CA ILE A 179 17.20 -6.26 -2.22
C ILE A 179 16.85 -7.74 -2.11
N ILE A 180 15.64 -8.10 -2.54
CA ILE A 180 15.16 -9.48 -2.53
C ILE A 180 14.61 -9.88 -3.90
N LYS A 181 14.64 -11.19 -4.21
CA LYS A 181 13.98 -11.75 -5.38
C LYS A 181 12.47 -11.84 -5.17
N PRO A 182 11.65 -11.75 -6.26
CA PRO A 182 10.19 -11.84 -6.19
C PRO A 182 9.69 -13.30 -6.16
N GLU A 183 10.26 -14.14 -5.31
CA GLU A 183 9.94 -15.57 -5.25
C GLU A 183 9.86 -16.09 -3.81
N ALA A 184 9.06 -17.14 -3.60
CA ALA A 184 8.97 -17.83 -2.32
C ALA A 184 10.12 -18.83 -2.16
N SER A 185 11.32 -18.36 -1.82
CA SER A 185 12.49 -19.22 -1.59
C SER A 185 13.26 -18.78 -0.35
N GLU A 186 14.02 -19.70 0.24
CA GLU A 186 14.93 -19.38 1.35
C GLU A 186 16.08 -18.46 0.90
N GLU A 187 16.37 -18.40 -0.40
CA GLU A 187 17.42 -17.58 -1.01
C GLU A 187 16.88 -16.26 -1.60
N GLN A 188 15.78 -15.70 -1.05
CA GLN A 188 15.22 -14.43 -1.54
C GLN A 188 16.17 -13.25 -1.37
N LEU A 189 16.99 -13.23 -0.32
CA LEU A 189 17.88 -12.12 -0.04
C LEU A 189 19.04 -12.06 -1.05
N ILE A 190 19.10 -10.96 -1.82
CA ILE A 190 20.22 -10.63 -2.70
C ILE A 190 21.25 -9.78 -1.96
N LEU A 191 20.78 -8.75 -1.25
CA LEU A 191 21.63 -7.77 -0.57
C LEU A 191 20.96 -7.23 0.68
N LYS A 192 21.76 -7.09 1.75
CA LYS A 192 21.47 -6.22 2.90
C LYS A 192 22.63 -5.26 3.11
N LYS A 193 22.37 -3.97 3.26
CA LYS A 193 23.37 -2.95 3.60
C LYS A 193 22.87 -2.03 4.70
N ASP A 194 23.75 -1.70 5.62
CA ASP A 194 23.57 -0.62 6.58
C ASP A 194 23.99 0.71 5.92
N LEU A 195 23.02 1.56 5.61
CA LEU A 195 23.28 2.85 4.98
C LEU A 195 23.87 3.87 5.95
N ALA A 196 23.60 3.74 7.25
CA ALA A 196 24.18 4.62 8.25
C ALA A 196 25.71 4.42 8.36
N ALA A 197 26.18 3.17 8.27
CA ALA A 197 27.61 2.87 8.24
C ALA A 197 28.28 3.45 7.00
N LEU A 198 27.65 3.42 5.83
CA LEU A 198 28.20 3.97 4.59
C LEU A 198 28.38 5.49 4.62
N ILE A 199 27.51 6.21 5.32
CA ILE A 199 27.62 7.68 5.45
C ILE A 199 28.79 8.03 6.37
N SER A 200 29.02 7.26 7.44
CA SER A 200 30.12 7.52 8.38
C SER A 200 31.51 7.21 7.82
N GLU A 201 31.62 6.42 6.74
CA GLU A 201 32.90 6.12 6.05
C GLU A 201 33.26 7.18 4.99
N SER A 202 32.37 8.12 4.70
CA SER A 202 32.57 9.16 3.68
C SER A 202 33.03 10.51 4.24
N ASP A 203 33.13 10.66 5.57
CA ASP A 203 33.66 11.81 6.31
C ASP A 203 35.12 11.54 6.75
#